data_e82725938167260c448507d9c0af5ced
#
_entry.id   e82725938167260c448507d9c0af5ced
#
_cell.length_a   1.000
_cell.length_b   1.000
_cell.length_c   1.000
_cell.angle_alpha   90.00
_cell.angle_beta   90.00
_cell.angle_gamma   90.00
#
_symmetry.space_group_name_H-M   'P 1'
#
loop_
_entity.id
_entity.type
_entity.pdbx_description
1 polymer ?
#
loop_
_entity_poly.entity_id
_entity_poly.type
_entity_poly.pdbx_seq_one_letter_code
_entity_poly.pdbx_strand_id
1 'polypeptide(L)'
;MKKIFIFIFLLSFISQAQAYDCQFDKIKPGVSKKDLEEIYLFLPRNIEGINGVPVHAEEICKGDPRDIMGLVLELTFFDDKLIKINYINSMLASTILFDISNNDYKTNFKRNQQQVEKKQSEFYNTTINNNSYFYVLLKDKDRQQEYLEINSDKDSEKLDKFLLKIEETQ
;
A
#
# COMPACT_ATOMS: atom_id res chain seq x y z
N MET A 1 -15.21 -12.08 48.28
CA MET A 1 -15.73 -11.59 46.98
C MET A 1 -14.86 -10.50 46.29
N LYS A 2 -13.64 -10.22 46.77
CA LYS A 2 -12.72 -9.21 46.14
C LYS A 2 -11.68 -9.77 45.17
N LYS A 3 -11.57 -11.06 44.99
CA LYS A 3 -10.51 -11.70 44.16
C LYS A 3 -10.95 -12.05 42.73
N ILE A 4 -12.25 -11.92 42.38
CA ILE A 4 -12.76 -12.24 41.05
C ILE A 4 -12.64 -11.06 40.09
N PHE A 5 -12.61 -9.83 40.62
CA PHE A 5 -12.55 -8.60 39.76
C PHE A 5 -11.17 -8.38 39.11
N ILE A 6 -10.10 -8.93 39.64
CA ILE A 6 -8.75 -8.72 39.09
C ILE A 6 -8.50 -9.61 37.86
N PHE A 7 -9.20 -10.74 37.76
CA PHE A 7 -9.01 -11.66 36.63
C PHE A 7 -9.69 -11.22 35.33
N ILE A 8 -10.75 -10.40 35.43
CA ILE A 8 -11.47 -9.89 34.25
C ILE A 8 -10.71 -8.72 33.59
N PHE A 9 -9.91 -7.99 34.36
CA PHE A 9 -9.14 -6.85 33.82
C PHE A 9 -7.86 -7.27 33.07
N LEU A 10 -7.35 -8.48 33.30
CA LEU A 10 -6.19 -9.03 32.60
C LEU A 10 -6.49 -9.64 31.25
N LEU A 11 -7.76 -9.89 30.93
CA LEU A 11 -8.20 -10.45 29.65
C LEU A 11 -8.47 -9.39 28.55
N SER A 12 -8.43 -8.11 28.89
CA SER A 12 -8.70 -7.02 27.92
C SER A 12 -7.46 -6.53 27.16
N PHE A 13 -6.28 -7.09 27.39
CA PHE A 13 -5.07 -6.83 26.60
C PHE A 13 -4.76 -7.96 25.62
N ILE A 14 -5.79 -8.54 25.01
CA ILE A 14 -5.56 -9.29 23.77
C ILE A 14 -5.33 -8.22 22.71
N SER A 15 -4.07 -7.81 22.53
CA SER A 15 -3.64 -7.09 21.34
C SER A 15 -4.18 -7.89 20.15
N GLN A 16 -4.94 -7.25 19.29
CA GLN A 16 -5.31 -7.81 18.00
C GLN A 16 -3.98 -8.10 17.29
N ALA A 17 -3.55 -9.35 17.36
CA ALA A 17 -2.44 -9.80 16.56
C ALA A 17 -2.87 -9.56 15.10
N GLN A 18 -2.17 -8.69 14.39
CA GLN A 18 -2.36 -8.60 12.95
C GLN A 18 -2.19 -10.00 12.39
N ALA A 19 -3.21 -10.48 11.71
CA ALA A 19 -3.23 -11.83 11.16
C ALA A 19 -2.14 -12.03 10.08
N TYR A 20 -1.55 -10.95 9.58
CA TYR A 20 -0.50 -10.94 8.56
C TYR A 20 0.62 -9.94 8.90
N ASP A 21 1.84 -10.21 8.41
CA ASP A 21 3.00 -9.31 8.48
C ASP A 21 3.59 -9.15 7.07
N CYS A 22 3.34 -8.00 6.46
CA CYS A 22 3.76 -7.68 5.10
C CYS A 22 4.93 -6.71 5.04
N GLN A 23 5.32 -6.10 6.15
CA GLN A 23 6.39 -5.09 6.21
C GLN A 23 6.22 -3.97 5.16
N PHE A 24 4.98 -3.53 4.91
CA PHE A 24 4.69 -2.50 3.89
C PHE A 24 5.43 -1.20 4.15
N ASP A 25 5.75 -0.88 5.40
CA ASP A 25 6.58 0.26 5.79
C ASP A 25 7.99 0.25 5.18
N LYS A 26 8.46 -0.90 4.73
CA LYS A 26 9.74 -1.06 4.04
C LYS A 26 9.64 -0.89 2.53
N ILE A 27 8.43 -1.05 1.96
CA ILE A 27 8.18 -0.84 0.54
C ILE A 27 7.84 0.65 0.34
N LYS A 28 8.84 1.46 0.06
CA LYS A 28 8.65 2.90 -0.12
C LYS A 28 9.51 3.44 -1.27
N PRO A 29 9.09 4.51 -1.95
CA PRO A 29 9.88 5.12 -3.01
C PRO A 29 11.28 5.48 -2.53
N GLY A 30 12.25 5.27 -3.42
CA GLY A 30 13.69 5.48 -3.16
C GLY A 30 14.44 4.23 -2.68
N VAL A 31 13.74 3.16 -2.26
CA VAL A 31 14.37 1.88 -1.91
C VAL A 31 14.91 1.21 -3.17
N SER A 32 16.10 0.62 -3.11
CA SER A 32 16.68 -0.09 -4.24
C SER A 32 15.96 -1.43 -4.48
N LYS A 33 15.97 -1.87 -5.74
CA LYS A 33 15.45 -3.20 -6.09
C LYS A 33 16.17 -4.28 -5.27
N LYS A 34 17.48 -4.17 -5.10
CA LYS A 34 18.29 -5.12 -4.34
C LYS A 34 17.82 -5.23 -2.87
N ASP A 35 17.55 -4.09 -2.21
CA ASP A 35 17.09 -4.10 -0.81
C ASP A 35 15.72 -4.78 -0.68
N LEU A 36 14.85 -4.64 -1.69
CA LEU A 36 13.57 -5.34 -1.72
C LEU A 36 13.72 -6.84 -2.01
N GLU A 37 14.67 -7.24 -2.85
CA GLU A 37 14.97 -8.66 -3.10
C GLU A 37 15.49 -9.38 -1.84
N GLU A 38 16.13 -8.69 -0.92
CA GLU A 38 16.53 -9.25 0.39
C GLU A 38 15.34 -9.54 1.30
N ILE A 39 14.25 -8.77 1.16
CA ILE A 39 13.03 -8.91 1.96
C ILE A 39 12.04 -9.88 1.27
N TYR A 40 11.94 -9.83 -0.06
CA TYR A 40 10.96 -10.55 -0.87
C TYR A 40 11.64 -11.41 -1.93
N LEU A 41 11.38 -12.70 -1.87
CA LEU A 41 12.07 -13.72 -2.70
C LEU A 41 11.72 -13.70 -4.20
N PHE A 42 10.73 -12.91 -4.64
CA PHE A 42 10.12 -13.05 -5.98
C PHE A 42 10.02 -11.76 -6.79
N LEU A 43 11.01 -10.88 -6.72
CA LEU A 43 11.04 -9.77 -7.67
C LEU A 43 11.62 -10.26 -9.01
N PRO A 44 10.95 -10.04 -10.15
CA PRO A 44 11.43 -10.48 -11.45
C PRO A 44 12.82 -9.89 -11.76
N ARG A 45 13.69 -10.74 -12.27
CA ARG A 45 15.05 -10.36 -12.65
C ARG A 45 15.02 -9.70 -14.01
N ASN A 46 15.69 -8.55 -14.10
CA ASN A 46 16.13 -7.86 -15.30
C ASN A 46 15.07 -7.38 -16.28
N ILE A 47 14.87 -6.07 -16.23
CA ILE A 47 14.47 -5.30 -17.42
C ILE A 47 15.24 -3.98 -17.35
N GLU A 48 15.93 -3.58 -18.42
CA GLU A 48 16.56 -2.27 -18.54
C GLU A 48 15.48 -1.19 -18.67
N GLY A 49 15.65 -0.07 -18.00
CA GLY A 49 14.73 1.05 -18.05
C GLY A 49 13.64 1.03 -16.97
N ILE A 50 12.38 1.25 -17.38
CA ILE A 50 11.22 1.29 -16.48
C ILE A 50 10.65 -0.11 -16.33
N ASN A 51 10.49 -0.55 -15.10
CA ASN A 51 9.94 -1.86 -14.78
C ASN A 51 8.69 -1.74 -13.95
N GLY A 52 7.55 -2.19 -14.45
CA GLY A 52 6.35 -2.46 -13.68
C GLY A 52 6.34 -3.93 -13.25
N VAL A 53 6.26 -4.18 -11.96
CA VAL A 53 6.26 -5.53 -11.39
C VAL A 53 5.00 -5.74 -10.58
N PRO A 54 4.06 -6.58 -11.03
CA PRO A 54 2.95 -7.00 -10.20
C PRO A 54 3.42 -8.02 -9.16
N VAL A 55 3.02 -7.83 -7.92
CA VAL A 55 3.28 -8.73 -6.79
C VAL A 55 1.98 -8.97 -6.05
N HIS A 56 1.61 -10.21 -5.82
CA HIS A 56 0.48 -10.53 -4.97
C HIS A 56 0.90 -10.46 -3.51
N ALA A 57 0.09 -9.82 -2.66
CA ALA A 57 0.43 -9.66 -1.25
C ALA A 57 0.65 -11.00 -0.54
N GLU A 58 -0.05 -12.05 -0.95
CA GLU A 58 0.11 -13.40 -0.42
C GLU A 58 1.52 -13.98 -0.64
N GLU A 59 2.23 -13.49 -1.65
CA GLU A 59 3.59 -13.98 -1.99
C GLU A 59 4.66 -13.35 -1.09
N ILE A 60 4.39 -12.18 -0.53
CA ILE A 60 5.35 -11.39 0.23
C ILE A 60 5.03 -11.28 1.72
N CYS A 61 3.80 -11.59 2.12
CA CYS A 61 3.36 -11.47 3.50
C CYS A 61 3.47 -12.80 4.25
N LYS A 62 3.73 -12.71 5.55
CA LYS A 62 3.68 -13.86 6.46
C LYS A 62 2.36 -13.82 7.23
N GLY A 63 1.80 -14.98 7.56
CA GLY A 63 0.57 -15.09 8.34
C GLY A 63 -0.60 -15.67 7.54
N ASP A 64 -1.83 -15.37 7.96
CA ASP A 64 -3.03 -15.85 7.29
C ASP A 64 -3.32 -15.01 6.04
N PRO A 65 -3.29 -15.61 4.84
CA PRO A 65 -3.48 -14.87 3.59
C PRO A 65 -4.92 -14.39 3.38
N ARG A 66 -5.90 -14.85 4.14
CA ARG A 66 -7.32 -14.54 3.92
C ARG A 66 -7.64 -13.07 3.99
N ASP A 67 -6.93 -12.31 4.83
CA ASP A 67 -7.19 -10.88 5.04
C ASP A 67 -6.58 -9.99 3.94
N ILE A 68 -5.65 -10.55 3.15
CA ILE A 68 -4.91 -9.85 2.10
C ILE A 68 -5.06 -10.49 0.72
N MET A 69 -5.80 -11.58 0.63
CA MET A 69 -6.02 -12.30 -0.63
C MET A 69 -6.66 -11.39 -1.68
N GLY A 70 -6.04 -11.31 -2.85
CA GLY A 70 -6.47 -10.43 -3.94
C GLY A 70 -5.98 -8.98 -3.82
N LEU A 71 -5.12 -8.69 -2.84
CA LEU A 71 -4.37 -7.44 -2.80
C LEU A 71 -3.16 -7.57 -3.73
N VAL A 72 -3.08 -6.69 -4.73
CA VAL A 72 -1.98 -6.65 -5.69
C VAL A 72 -1.19 -5.37 -5.50
N LEU A 73 0.14 -5.48 -5.54
CA LEU A 73 1.07 -4.36 -5.59
C LEU A 73 1.66 -4.29 -7.00
N GLU A 74 1.61 -3.14 -7.62
CA GLU A 74 2.39 -2.85 -8.83
C GLU A 74 3.56 -1.94 -8.45
N LEU A 75 4.77 -2.46 -8.55
CA LEU A 75 6.01 -1.78 -8.21
C LEU A 75 6.67 -1.25 -9.48
N THR A 76 6.88 0.05 -9.59
CA THR A 76 7.58 0.66 -10.72
C THR A 76 8.98 1.10 -10.31
N PHE A 77 9.98 0.54 -10.98
CA PHE A 77 11.39 0.88 -10.78
C PHE A 77 11.91 1.72 -11.94
N PHE A 78 12.79 2.65 -11.62
CA PHE A 78 13.58 3.42 -12.56
C PHE A 78 15.00 3.62 -11.99
N ASP A 79 16.03 3.31 -12.77
CA ASP A 79 17.43 3.29 -12.32
C ASP A 79 17.61 2.49 -11.01
N ASP A 80 17.08 1.25 -10.97
CA ASP A 80 17.10 0.33 -9.82
C ASP A 80 16.43 0.86 -8.54
N LYS A 81 15.74 2.00 -8.60
CA LYS A 81 15.00 2.55 -7.47
C LYS A 81 13.51 2.42 -7.67
N LEU A 82 12.82 2.06 -6.62
CA LEU A 82 11.38 2.10 -6.57
C LEU A 82 10.92 3.55 -6.61
N ILE A 83 10.13 3.92 -7.63
CA ILE A 83 9.65 5.29 -7.81
C ILE A 83 8.15 5.43 -7.60
N LYS A 84 7.40 4.33 -7.82
CA LYS A 84 5.95 4.29 -7.70
C LYS A 84 5.49 2.93 -7.18
N ILE A 85 4.46 2.97 -6.36
CA ILE A 85 3.76 1.80 -5.83
C ILE A 85 2.26 2.02 -6.04
N ASN A 86 1.60 1.07 -6.70
CA ASN A 86 0.14 1.01 -6.75
C ASN A 86 -0.32 -0.20 -5.97
N TYR A 87 -1.10 0.00 -4.92
CA TYR A 87 -1.85 -1.04 -4.26
C TYR A 87 -3.26 -1.10 -4.84
N ILE A 88 -3.72 -2.28 -5.19
CA ILE A 88 -5.03 -2.51 -5.78
C ILE A 88 -5.75 -3.57 -4.96
N ASN A 89 -6.88 -3.20 -4.37
CA ASN A 89 -7.78 -4.11 -3.69
C ASN A 89 -9.13 -4.13 -4.43
N SER A 90 -9.36 -5.18 -5.21
CA SER A 90 -10.58 -5.37 -6.00
C SER A 90 -11.51 -6.47 -5.49
N MET A 91 -11.05 -7.23 -4.50
CA MET A 91 -11.78 -8.42 -4.02
C MET A 91 -12.26 -8.29 -2.58
N LEU A 92 -11.51 -7.59 -1.74
CA LEU A 92 -11.85 -7.47 -0.32
C LEU A 92 -12.90 -6.37 -0.12
N ALA A 93 -13.96 -6.68 0.59
CA ALA A 93 -14.95 -5.70 1.03
C ALA A 93 -14.41 -4.77 2.14
N SER A 94 -13.22 -5.04 2.65
CA SER A 94 -12.55 -4.26 3.69
C SER A 94 -11.86 -3.02 3.11
N THR A 95 -11.61 -2.03 3.95
CA THR A 95 -10.84 -0.84 3.62
C THR A 95 -9.38 -0.98 4.07
N ILE A 96 -8.76 -2.10 3.71
CA ILE A 96 -7.41 -2.46 4.15
C ILE A 96 -6.35 -1.44 3.70
N LEU A 97 -6.50 -0.86 2.50
CA LEU A 97 -5.54 0.12 2.00
C LEU A 97 -5.60 1.45 2.75
N PHE A 98 -6.78 1.80 3.29
CA PHE A 98 -6.89 2.95 4.20
C PHE A 98 -6.09 2.71 5.48
N ASP A 99 -6.17 1.51 6.04
CA ASP A 99 -5.44 1.13 7.25
C ASP A 99 -3.93 1.03 6.98
N ILE A 100 -3.51 0.42 5.87
CA ILE A 100 -2.10 0.39 5.42
C ILE A 100 -1.57 1.82 5.27
N SER A 101 -2.30 2.71 4.60
CA SER A 101 -1.85 4.10 4.41
C SER A 101 -1.60 4.81 5.72
N ASN A 102 -2.47 4.64 6.70
CA ASN A 102 -2.35 5.29 8.00
C ASN A 102 -1.35 4.59 8.93
N ASN A 103 -1.34 3.25 8.96
CA ASN A 103 -0.53 2.50 9.92
C ASN A 103 0.92 2.34 9.47
N ASP A 104 1.16 2.03 8.19
CA ASP A 104 2.50 1.78 7.66
C ASP A 104 3.14 3.06 7.13
N TYR A 105 2.38 3.88 6.38
CA TYR A 105 2.88 5.10 5.75
C TYR A 105 2.63 6.39 6.53
N LYS A 106 1.87 6.33 7.64
CA LYS A 106 1.60 7.47 8.54
C LYS A 106 0.91 8.67 7.85
N THR A 107 0.05 8.41 6.88
CA THR A 107 -0.62 9.47 6.10
C THR A 107 -1.58 10.31 6.92
N ASN A 108 -2.10 9.77 8.03
CA ASN A 108 -3.07 10.43 8.91
C ASN A 108 -4.38 10.84 8.20
N PHE A 109 -4.78 10.10 7.18
CA PHE A 109 -6.07 10.31 6.51
C PHE A 109 -7.22 10.17 7.50
N LYS A 110 -8.19 11.06 7.39
CA LYS A 110 -9.42 11.04 8.23
C LYS A 110 -10.63 10.90 7.34
N ARG A 111 -11.43 9.87 7.58
CA ARG A 111 -12.66 9.65 6.84
C ARG A 111 -13.67 10.76 7.07
N ASN A 112 -14.29 11.20 6.00
CA ASN A 112 -15.44 12.08 6.07
C ASN A 112 -16.68 11.26 6.41
N GLN A 113 -17.20 11.42 7.64
CA GLN A 113 -18.34 10.66 8.14
C GLN A 113 -19.58 10.79 7.24
N GLN A 114 -19.81 11.98 6.68
CA GLN A 114 -20.97 12.19 5.78
C GLN A 114 -20.84 11.39 4.47
N GLN A 115 -19.62 11.25 3.93
CA GLN A 115 -19.39 10.40 2.74
C GLN A 115 -19.55 8.92 3.07
N VAL A 116 -19.06 8.50 4.23
CA VAL A 116 -19.20 7.11 4.71
C VAL A 116 -20.68 6.75 4.87
N GLU A 117 -21.46 7.59 5.56
CA GLU A 117 -22.89 7.39 5.78
C GLU A 117 -23.70 7.35 4.48
N LYS A 118 -23.35 8.18 3.50
CA LYS A 118 -23.99 8.22 2.19
C LYS A 118 -23.46 7.15 1.22
N LYS A 119 -22.52 6.30 1.65
CA LYS A 119 -21.86 5.28 0.82
C LYS A 119 -21.25 5.86 -0.48
N GLN A 120 -20.74 7.07 -0.41
CA GLN A 120 -20.07 7.75 -1.52
C GLN A 120 -18.63 7.28 -1.67
N SER A 121 -18.07 7.41 -2.87
CA SER A 121 -16.64 7.22 -3.10
C SER A 121 -15.81 8.24 -2.31
N GLU A 122 -14.63 7.83 -1.88
CA GLU A 122 -13.75 8.60 -1.01
C GLU A 122 -12.42 8.84 -1.71
N PHE A 123 -11.87 10.05 -1.59
CA PHE A 123 -10.60 10.45 -2.19
C PHE A 123 -9.79 11.23 -1.17
N TYR A 124 -8.55 10.80 -0.94
CA TYR A 124 -7.62 11.46 -0.02
C TYR A 124 -6.25 11.59 -0.66
N ASN A 125 -5.56 12.68 -0.38
CA ASN A 125 -4.17 12.87 -0.78
C ASN A 125 -3.37 13.59 0.31
N THR A 126 -2.06 13.34 0.33
CA THR A 126 -1.10 14.03 1.17
C THR A 126 0.31 13.85 0.62
N THR A 127 1.22 14.71 1.03
CA THR A 127 2.66 14.58 0.72
C THR A 127 3.44 14.47 2.01
N ILE A 128 4.29 13.44 2.13
CA ILE A 128 5.16 13.20 3.29
C ILE A 128 6.56 12.86 2.77
N ASN A 129 7.57 13.62 3.21
CA ASN A 129 8.97 13.38 2.87
C ASN A 129 9.24 13.26 1.35
N ASN A 130 8.67 14.15 0.54
CA ASN A 130 8.75 14.16 -0.92
C ASN A 130 8.14 12.91 -1.60
N ASN A 131 7.22 12.24 -0.94
CA ASN A 131 6.40 11.22 -1.53
C ASN A 131 4.93 11.66 -1.48
N SER A 132 4.25 11.55 -2.61
CA SER A 132 2.81 11.82 -2.73
C SER A 132 2.03 10.55 -2.53
N TYR A 133 0.98 10.61 -1.73
CA TYR A 133 0.08 9.51 -1.40
C TYR A 133 -1.33 9.86 -1.87
N PHE A 134 -1.92 8.98 -2.68
CA PHE A 134 -3.28 9.12 -3.18
C PHE A 134 -4.07 7.86 -2.82
N TYR A 135 -5.09 8.04 -2.02
CA TYR A 135 -6.01 6.98 -1.67
C TYR A 135 -7.36 7.20 -2.33
N VAL A 136 -7.91 6.15 -2.91
CA VAL A 136 -9.20 6.16 -3.59
C VAL A 136 -10.01 4.94 -3.15
N LEU A 137 -11.22 5.18 -2.70
CA LEU A 137 -12.23 4.15 -2.48
C LEU A 137 -13.40 4.41 -3.42
N LEU A 138 -13.53 3.59 -4.46
CA LEU A 138 -14.66 3.63 -5.37
C LEU A 138 -15.77 2.74 -4.84
N LYS A 139 -16.97 3.29 -4.73
CA LYS A 139 -18.18 2.57 -4.34
C LYS A 139 -19.20 2.63 -5.46
N ASP A 140 -19.58 1.49 -5.96
CA ASP A 140 -20.73 1.29 -6.83
C ASP A 140 -21.75 0.42 -6.07
N LYS A 141 -22.96 0.27 -6.61
CA LYS A 141 -24.10 -0.36 -5.95
C LYS A 141 -23.75 -1.65 -5.21
N ASP A 142 -22.95 -2.52 -5.85
CA ASP A 142 -22.64 -3.86 -5.35
C ASP A 142 -21.12 -4.15 -5.29
N ARG A 143 -20.28 -3.18 -5.62
CA ARG A 143 -18.82 -3.35 -5.68
C ARG A 143 -18.10 -2.24 -4.97
N GLN A 144 -17.01 -2.62 -4.33
CA GLN A 144 -16.06 -1.71 -3.73
C GLN A 144 -14.68 -2.02 -4.31
N GLN A 145 -13.96 -0.99 -4.71
CA GLN A 145 -12.58 -1.08 -5.15
C GLN A 145 -11.76 -0.03 -4.41
N GLU A 146 -10.61 -0.42 -3.96
CA GLU A 146 -9.72 0.42 -3.17
C GLU A 146 -8.36 0.50 -3.82
N TYR A 147 -7.80 1.71 -3.89
CA TYR A 147 -6.50 1.99 -4.49
C TYR A 147 -5.68 2.87 -3.55
N LEU A 148 -4.40 2.57 -3.46
CA LEU A 148 -3.43 3.45 -2.82
C LEU A 148 -2.23 3.60 -3.76
N GLU A 149 -2.00 4.80 -4.25
CA GLU A 149 -0.84 5.15 -5.06
C GLU A 149 0.16 5.93 -4.23
N ILE A 150 1.43 5.57 -4.32
CA ILE A 150 2.55 6.24 -3.66
C ILE A 150 3.61 6.56 -4.70
N ASN A 151 3.94 7.83 -4.87
CA ASN A 151 4.91 8.31 -5.85
C ASN A 151 6.07 9.02 -5.16
N SER A 152 7.29 8.86 -5.68
CA SER A 152 8.40 9.76 -5.39
C SER A 152 8.28 11.03 -6.21
N ASP A 153 8.02 12.17 -5.59
CA ASP A 153 7.91 13.46 -6.31
C ASP A 153 9.21 13.80 -7.02
N LYS A 154 10.35 13.52 -6.40
CA LYS A 154 11.68 13.81 -6.94
C LYS A 154 12.05 12.94 -8.15
N ASP A 155 11.68 11.66 -8.11
CA ASP A 155 12.08 10.70 -9.15
C ASP A 155 11.05 10.64 -10.28
N SER A 156 9.81 11.05 -10.04
CA SER A 156 8.78 11.24 -11.07
C SER A 156 9.22 12.27 -12.12
N GLU A 157 9.82 13.39 -11.72
CA GLU A 157 10.35 14.37 -12.69
C GLU A 157 11.44 13.79 -13.60
N LYS A 158 12.27 12.87 -13.07
CA LYS A 158 13.32 12.22 -13.88
C LYS A 158 12.71 11.24 -14.87
N LEU A 159 11.68 10.52 -14.43
CA LEU A 159 10.94 9.59 -15.27
C LEU A 159 10.26 10.34 -16.42
N ASP A 160 9.57 11.46 -16.13
CA ASP A 160 8.92 12.27 -17.14
C ASP A 160 9.93 12.80 -18.19
N LYS A 161 11.08 13.28 -17.73
CA LYS A 161 12.17 13.71 -18.62
C LYS A 161 12.73 12.56 -19.48
N PHE A 162 12.80 11.36 -18.94
CA PHE A 162 13.24 10.17 -19.67
C PHE A 162 12.21 9.76 -20.74
N LEU A 163 10.93 9.75 -20.39
CA LEU A 163 9.85 9.44 -21.33
C LEU A 163 9.78 10.43 -22.49
N LEU A 164 9.90 11.74 -22.20
CA LEU A 164 9.93 12.77 -23.24
C LEU A 164 11.10 12.57 -24.22
N LYS A 165 12.27 12.15 -23.76
CA LYS A 165 13.42 11.85 -24.64
C LYS A 165 13.16 10.67 -25.56
N ILE A 166 12.44 9.64 -25.09
CA ILE A 166 12.08 8.48 -25.93
C ILE A 166 11.13 8.92 -27.03
N GLU A 167 10.12 9.74 -26.71
CA GLU A 167 9.17 10.24 -27.69
C GLU A 167 9.83 11.12 -28.77
N GLU A 168 10.84 11.91 -28.41
CA GLU A 168 11.60 12.75 -29.35
C GLU A 168 12.52 11.97 -30.30
N THR A 169 12.80 10.69 -29.97
CA THR A 169 13.73 9.85 -30.75
C THR A 169 13.04 8.83 -31.66
N GLN A 170 11.72 8.78 -31.63
CA GLN A 170 10.87 7.97 -32.53
C GLN A 170 10.32 8.79 -33.68
#